data_c237e3efa36704dc3133c0a49c6a3fd3
#
_entry.id   c237e3efa36704dc3133c0a49c6a3fd3
#
_cell.length_a   1.000
_cell.length_b   1.000
_cell.length_c   1.000
_cell.angle_alpha   90.00
_cell.angle_beta   90.00
_cell.angle_gamma   90.00
#
_symmetry.space_group_name_H-M   'P 1'
#
loop_
_entity.id
_entity.type
_entity.pdbx_description
1 polymer ?
#
loop_
_entity_poly.entity_id
_entity_poly.type
_entity_poly.pdbx_seq_one_letter_code
_entity_poly.pdbx_strand_id
1 'polypeptide(L)'
;MAITAGMVKELREMTGAGMMDCKKALSETNGDMDAAVEFLRKNGQAKAEKKAGRIAAEGIVKTVVKDDKVAAIVEVNSETDFVAKNDEFQGFVEAVANQVVDSEAADLDAFMAEAWEADTTKTVKDALVEKIAVIGENLNIRRFEKVAADNGVVVPYIHGGGRIGVLVVADTDVVNDEIKAALKNVAMQVAAMSPKYVSREEVSQDYLDHEKEILLAQAKKENPEKPENIIEKMIIRRLNKELKEICLLDQVYVQDSDLTVGKYVDKVAKENGANVKVTKFVRFETGEGIEKKVDDFAAEVAAQAGM
;
A
#
# COMPACT_ATOMS: atom_id res chain seq x y z
N MET A 1 -33.65 31.67 -13.81
CA MET A 1 -34.63 30.58 -13.55
C MET A 1 -34.60 30.29 -12.03
N ALA A 2 -35.73 29.99 -11.39
CA ALA A 2 -35.68 29.63 -9.96
C ALA A 2 -35.08 28.24 -9.78
N ILE A 3 -34.05 28.12 -8.94
CA ILE A 3 -33.42 26.83 -8.63
C ILE A 3 -34.34 26.02 -7.76
N THR A 4 -34.78 24.85 -8.23
CA THR A 4 -35.68 23.97 -7.50
C THR A 4 -34.91 22.91 -6.70
N ALA A 5 -35.53 22.39 -5.64
CA ALA A 5 -34.97 21.28 -4.87
C ALA A 5 -34.75 20.02 -5.73
N GLY A 6 -35.59 19.79 -6.76
CA GLY A 6 -35.44 18.72 -7.72
C GLY A 6 -34.16 18.82 -8.53
N MET A 7 -33.83 20.00 -9.09
CA MET A 7 -32.60 20.24 -9.81
C MET A 7 -31.34 20.01 -8.94
N VAL A 8 -31.39 20.45 -7.67
CA VAL A 8 -30.29 20.24 -6.73
C VAL A 8 -30.10 18.75 -6.44
N LYS A 9 -31.19 17.99 -6.28
CA LYS A 9 -31.16 16.56 -6.07
C LYS A 9 -30.58 15.84 -7.29
N GLU A 10 -31.04 16.17 -8.48
CA GLU A 10 -30.57 15.60 -9.75
C GLU A 10 -29.05 15.83 -9.95
N LEU A 11 -28.59 17.08 -9.79
CA LEU A 11 -27.17 17.41 -9.90
C LEU A 11 -26.32 16.64 -8.85
N ARG A 12 -26.86 16.46 -7.64
CA ARG A 12 -26.19 15.67 -6.60
C ARG A 12 -26.11 14.18 -6.97
N GLU A 13 -27.18 13.61 -7.52
CA GLU A 13 -27.18 12.22 -7.98
C GLU A 13 -26.19 11.99 -9.13
N MET A 14 -26.04 12.98 -10.03
CA MET A 14 -25.08 12.93 -11.14
C MET A 14 -23.62 13.07 -10.69
N THR A 15 -23.35 13.89 -9.67
CA THR A 15 -21.97 14.32 -9.35
C THR A 15 -21.44 13.83 -8.00
N GLY A 16 -22.33 13.31 -7.12
CA GLY A 16 -21.99 12.99 -5.74
C GLY A 16 -21.65 14.22 -4.85
N ALA A 17 -21.66 15.43 -5.41
CA ALA A 17 -21.28 16.64 -4.69
C ALA A 17 -22.26 16.99 -3.55
N GLY A 18 -21.79 17.76 -2.57
CA GLY A 18 -22.62 18.20 -1.44
C GLY A 18 -23.82 19.06 -1.90
N MET A 19 -24.98 18.94 -1.20
CA MET A 19 -26.22 19.62 -1.54
C MET A 19 -26.03 21.15 -1.69
N MET A 20 -25.24 21.78 -0.83
CA MET A 20 -24.98 23.21 -0.87
C MET A 20 -24.08 23.61 -2.03
N ASP A 21 -23.11 22.77 -2.40
CA ASP A 21 -22.25 22.98 -3.56
C ASP A 21 -23.08 22.88 -4.85
N CYS A 22 -23.96 21.86 -4.95
CA CYS A 22 -24.89 21.73 -6.10
C CYS A 22 -25.83 22.94 -6.21
N LYS A 23 -26.41 23.40 -5.09
CA LYS A 23 -27.26 24.61 -5.09
C LYS A 23 -26.48 25.83 -5.55
N LYS A 24 -25.25 26.01 -5.06
CA LYS A 24 -24.38 27.12 -5.47
C LYS A 24 -24.04 27.03 -6.96
N ALA A 25 -23.63 25.86 -7.44
CA ALA A 25 -23.31 25.65 -8.86
C ALA A 25 -24.48 26.02 -9.75
N LEU A 26 -25.69 25.51 -9.47
CA LEU A 26 -26.90 25.85 -10.23
C LEU A 26 -27.23 27.34 -10.16
N SER A 27 -26.99 28.01 -9.04
CA SER A 27 -27.21 29.44 -8.92
C SER A 27 -26.27 30.27 -9.80
N GLU A 28 -24.97 29.92 -9.82
CA GLU A 28 -23.93 30.56 -10.60
C GLU A 28 -24.13 30.33 -12.13
N THR A 29 -24.78 29.23 -12.51
CA THR A 29 -25.00 28.82 -13.89
C THR A 29 -26.44 29.05 -14.36
N ASN A 30 -27.24 29.80 -13.58
CA ASN A 30 -28.66 30.12 -13.91
C ASN A 30 -29.53 28.87 -14.16
N GLY A 31 -29.20 27.72 -13.51
CA GLY A 31 -29.92 26.47 -13.63
C GLY A 31 -29.52 25.59 -14.81
N ASP A 32 -28.45 25.94 -15.53
CA ASP A 32 -27.87 25.08 -16.56
C ASP A 32 -27.12 23.94 -15.91
N MET A 33 -27.56 22.69 -16.14
CA MET A 33 -27.02 21.48 -15.52
C MET A 33 -25.60 21.16 -15.98
N ASP A 34 -25.33 21.26 -17.28
CA ASP A 34 -24.01 20.95 -17.84
C ASP A 34 -22.97 21.96 -17.38
N ALA A 35 -23.33 23.25 -17.41
CA ALA A 35 -22.47 24.30 -16.86
C ALA A 35 -22.27 24.16 -15.34
N ALA A 36 -23.27 23.65 -14.59
CA ALA A 36 -23.16 23.41 -13.16
C ALA A 36 -22.20 22.22 -12.85
N VAL A 37 -22.21 21.17 -13.65
CA VAL A 37 -21.23 20.07 -13.56
C VAL A 37 -19.81 20.61 -13.78
N GLU A 38 -19.60 21.41 -14.83
CA GLU A 38 -18.29 22.01 -15.11
C GLU A 38 -17.83 22.96 -13.99
N PHE A 39 -18.76 23.76 -13.43
CA PHE A 39 -18.50 24.62 -12.29
C PHE A 39 -18.06 23.80 -11.05
N LEU A 40 -18.73 22.68 -10.78
CA LEU A 40 -18.36 21.77 -9.67
C LEU A 40 -16.97 21.15 -9.89
N ARG A 41 -16.62 20.74 -11.10
CA ARG A 41 -15.29 20.22 -11.44
C ARG A 41 -14.19 21.26 -11.17
N LYS A 42 -14.36 22.49 -11.66
CA LYS A 42 -13.40 23.59 -11.41
C LYS A 42 -13.24 23.93 -9.93
N ASN A 43 -14.34 23.95 -9.18
CA ASN A 43 -14.30 24.19 -7.75
C ASN A 43 -13.71 23.00 -6.97
N GLY A 44 -13.94 21.76 -7.45
CA GLY A 44 -13.34 20.54 -6.91
C GLY A 44 -11.83 20.59 -6.99
N GLN A 45 -11.28 20.99 -8.13
CA GLN A 45 -9.84 21.17 -8.33
C GLN A 45 -9.25 22.21 -7.36
N ALA A 46 -9.88 23.37 -7.22
CA ALA A 46 -9.43 24.39 -6.28
C ALA A 46 -9.51 23.94 -4.80
N LYS A 47 -10.51 23.10 -4.45
CA LYS A 47 -10.60 22.48 -3.12
C LYS A 47 -9.50 21.45 -2.90
N ALA A 48 -9.20 20.61 -3.89
CA ALA A 48 -8.14 19.63 -3.83
C ALA A 48 -6.77 20.28 -3.65
N GLU A 49 -6.47 21.32 -4.45
CA GLU A 49 -5.22 22.09 -4.34
C GLU A 49 -5.03 22.69 -2.94
N LYS A 50 -6.08 23.24 -2.33
CA LYS A 50 -6.00 23.79 -0.95
C LYS A 50 -5.73 22.74 0.11
N LYS A 51 -6.05 21.46 -0.17
CA LYS A 51 -5.87 20.34 0.75
C LYS A 51 -4.58 19.58 0.52
N ALA A 52 -3.97 19.70 -0.66
CA ALA A 52 -2.79 18.94 -1.07
C ALA A 52 -1.60 19.02 -0.10
N GLY A 53 -1.49 20.13 0.66
CA GLY A 53 -0.45 20.30 1.69
C GLY A 53 -0.77 19.68 3.05
N ARG A 54 -1.94 19.05 3.23
CA ARG A 54 -2.31 18.40 4.50
C ARG A 54 -1.73 16.99 4.56
N ILE A 55 -1.27 16.60 5.74
CA ILE A 55 -0.73 15.26 5.97
C ILE A 55 -1.85 14.22 5.81
N ALA A 56 -1.67 13.27 4.91
CA ALA A 56 -2.55 12.15 4.68
C ALA A 56 -1.75 10.85 4.96
N ALA A 57 -1.65 10.48 6.24
CA ALA A 57 -0.86 9.34 6.72
C ALA A 57 -1.73 8.12 7.10
N GLU A 58 -3.04 8.27 7.06
CA GLU A 58 -4.01 7.17 7.17
C GLU A 58 -4.43 6.70 5.77
N GLY A 59 -5.41 5.82 5.65
CA GLY A 59 -5.87 5.25 4.37
C GLY A 59 -5.85 3.73 4.38
N ILE A 60 -5.80 3.11 3.20
CA ILE A 60 -5.76 1.65 3.07
C ILE A 60 -4.82 1.20 1.95
N VAL A 61 -4.30 -0.02 2.13
CA VAL A 61 -3.70 -0.83 1.07
C VAL A 61 -4.74 -1.82 0.56
N LYS A 62 -4.84 -1.95 -0.75
CA LYS A 62 -5.73 -2.91 -1.43
C LYS A 62 -4.94 -3.76 -2.41
N THR A 63 -5.35 -5.01 -2.56
CA THR A 63 -4.80 -5.93 -3.55
C THR A 63 -5.91 -6.48 -4.44
N VAL A 64 -5.61 -6.66 -5.72
CA VAL A 64 -6.48 -7.34 -6.70
C VAL A 64 -5.64 -8.40 -7.41
N VAL A 65 -6.20 -9.58 -7.62
CA VAL A 65 -5.55 -10.69 -8.32
C VAL A 65 -6.47 -11.18 -9.43
N LYS A 66 -5.91 -11.36 -10.63
CA LYS A 66 -6.57 -11.93 -11.81
C LYS A 66 -5.97 -13.28 -12.15
N ASP A 67 -6.82 -14.28 -12.27
CA ASP A 67 -6.50 -15.65 -12.70
C ASP A 67 -5.34 -16.30 -11.92
N ASP A 68 -5.13 -15.89 -10.66
CA ASP A 68 -4.00 -16.27 -9.82
C ASP A 68 -2.61 -15.92 -10.43
N LYS A 69 -2.58 -15.16 -11.51
CA LYS A 69 -1.37 -14.91 -12.33
C LYS A 69 -0.87 -13.47 -12.27
N VAL A 70 -1.77 -12.51 -12.31
CA VAL A 70 -1.44 -11.09 -12.29
C VAL A 70 -2.08 -10.45 -11.08
N ALA A 71 -1.33 -9.64 -10.37
CA ALA A 71 -1.86 -8.93 -9.21
C ALA A 71 -1.37 -7.49 -9.17
N ALA A 72 -2.21 -6.64 -8.59
CA ALA A 72 -1.87 -5.27 -8.22
C ALA A 72 -2.01 -5.08 -6.72
N ILE A 73 -1.14 -4.26 -6.17
CA ILE A 73 -1.23 -3.72 -4.81
C ILE A 73 -1.17 -2.20 -4.92
N VAL A 74 -2.07 -1.52 -4.24
CA VAL A 74 -2.15 -0.05 -4.23
C VAL A 74 -2.23 0.47 -2.81
N GLU A 75 -1.63 1.62 -2.55
CA GLU A 75 -1.81 2.39 -1.32
C GLU A 75 -2.49 3.71 -1.67
N VAL A 76 -3.66 3.94 -1.06
CA VAL A 76 -4.37 5.22 -1.15
C VAL A 76 -4.51 5.80 0.25
N ASN A 77 -3.99 7.02 0.43
CA ASN A 77 -3.97 7.69 1.72
C ASN A 77 -5.14 8.65 1.90
N SER A 78 -5.50 8.87 3.16
CA SER A 78 -6.47 9.87 3.65
C SER A 78 -5.90 10.58 4.90
N GLU A 79 -6.55 11.67 5.32
CA GLU A 79 -6.14 12.39 6.54
C GLU A 79 -6.49 11.61 7.80
N THR A 80 -7.63 10.90 7.82
CA THR A 80 -8.16 10.21 9.01
C THR A 80 -8.47 8.74 8.76
N ASP A 81 -8.46 7.95 9.84
CA ASP A 81 -8.87 6.56 9.83
C ASP A 81 -10.41 6.40 9.69
N PHE A 82 -11.20 7.45 9.97
CA PHE A 82 -12.64 7.46 9.71
C PHE A 82 -12.92 7.38 8.21
N VAL A 83 -12.18 8.16 7.40
CA VAL A 83 -12.30 8.10 5.94
C VAL A 83 -11.79 6.76 5.42
N ALA A 84 -10.70 6.21 5.96
CA ALA A 84 -10.21 4.88 5.59
C ALA A 84 -11.26 3.77 5.76
N LYS A 85 -12.20 3.93 6.68
CA LYS A 85 -13.31 2.98 6.94
C LYS A 85 -14.59 3.31 6.17
N ASN A 86 -14.63 4.42 5.45
CA ASN A 86 -15.80 4.85 4.70
C ASN A 86 -15.99 4.02 3.43
N ASP A 87 -17.21 3.53 3.18
CA ASP A 87 -17.51 2.67 2.03
C ASP A 87 -17.23 3.35 0.67
N GLU A 88 -17.48 4.65 0.57
CA GLU A 88 -17.23 5.40 -0.65
C GLU A 88 -15.74 5.52 -0.96
N PHE A 89 -14.90 5.73 0.07
CA PHE A 89 -13.46 5.71 -0.05
C PHE A 89 -12.94 4.32 -0.41
N GLN A 90 -13.40 3.28 0.28
CA GLN A 90 -13.01 1.89 -0.01
C GLN A 90 -13.39 1.47 -1.43
N GLY A 91 -14.60 1.85 -1.89
CA GLY A 91 -15.04 1.59 -3.27
C GLY A 91 -14.17 2.30 -4.30
N PHE A 92 -13.74 3.53 -4.02
CA PHE A 92 -12.78 4.24 -4.88
C PHE A 92 -11.42 3.51 -4.93
N VAL A 93 -10.87 3.11 -3.77
CA VAL A 93 -9.59 2.39 -3.71
C VAL A 93 -9.67 1.04 -4.44
N GLU A 94 -10.80 0.34 -4.33
CA GLU A 94 -11.04 -0.91 -5.07
C GLU A 94 -11.06 -0.68 -6.58
N ALA A 95 -11.73 0.37 -7.05
CA ALA A 95 -11.74 0.74 -8.46
C ALA A 95 -10.35 1.11 -8.98
N VAL A 96 -9.56 1.86 -8.19
CA VAL A 96 -8.15 2.15 -8.51
C VAL A 96 -7.35 0.85 -8.62
N ALA A 97 -7.47 -0.08 -7.67
CA ALA A 97 -6.73 -1.33 -7.69
C ALA A 97 -7.11 -2.23 -8.88
N ASN A 98 -8.40 -2.25 -9.25
CA ASN A 98 -8.87 -2.96 -10.45
C ASN A 98 -8.30 -2.35 -11.73
N GLN A 99 -8.25 -1.03 -11.85
CA GLN A 99 -7.65 -0.39 -13.02
C GLN A 99 -6.14 -0.61 -13.07
N VAL A 100 -5.42 -0.56 -11.93
CA VAL A 100 -3.97 -0.82 -11.90
C VAL A 100 -3.63 -2.22 -12.40
N VAL A 101 -4.42 -3.26 -12.08
CA VAL A 101 -4.11 -4.63 -12.50
C VAL A 101 -4.17 -4.78 -14.02
N ASP A 102 -4.96 -3.95 -14.71
CA ASP A 102 -5.08 -3.95 -16.18
C ASP A 102 -4.17 -2.90 -16.84
N SER A 103 -3.76 -1.87 -16.10
CA SER A 103 -2.93 -0.77 -16.62
C SER A 103 -1.55 -1.25 -17.10
N GLU A 104 -1.04 -0.59 -18.15
CA GLU A 104 0.34 -0.73 -18.63
C GLU A 104 1.18 0.51 -18.29
N ALA A 105 0.69 1.38 -17.40
CA ALA A 105 1.42 2.57 -16.94
C ALA A 105 2.76 2.19 -16.30
N ALA A 106 3.82 2.85 -16.73
CA ALA A 106 5.17 2.60 -16.24
C ALA A 106 5.41 3.20 -14.85
N ASP A 107 4.65 4.22 -14.48
CA ASP A 107 4.77 4.95 -13.22
C ASP A 107 3.43 5.57 -12.80
N LEU A 108 3.44 6.20 -11.63
CA LEU A 108 2.24 6.83 -11.08
C LEU A 108 1.73 8.00 -11.94
N ASP A 109 2.61 8.81 -12.52
CA ASP A 109 2.22 9.96 -13.32
C ASP A 109 1.51 9.51 -14.60
N ALA A 110 2.03 8.47 -15.25
CA ALA A 110 1.40 7.84 -16.41
C ALA A 110 0.02 7.26 -16.04
N PHE A 111 -0.09 6.54 -14.92
CA PHE A 111 -1.35 5.99 -14.43
C PHE A 111 -2.38 7.09 -14.14
N MET A 112 -1.97 8.18 -13.49
CA MET A 112 -2.86 9.31 -13.19
C MET A 112 -3.39 10.00 -14.44
N ALA A 113 -2.72 9.88 -15.58
CA ALA A 113 -3.12 10.44 -16.86
C ALA A 113 -4.03 9.51 -17.69
N GLU A 114 -4.14 8.23 -17.31
CA GLU A 114 -5.04 7.28 -18.00
C GLU A 114 -6.50 7.71 -17.89
N ALA A 115 -7.31 7.28 -18.87
CA ALA A 115 -8.76 7.41 -18.78
C ALA A 115 -9.27 6.57 -17.60
N TRP A 116 -10.17 7.13 -16.78
CA TRP A 116 -10.78 6.43 -15.68
C TRP A 116 -11.77 5.36 -16.18
N GLU A 117 -11.58 4.11 -15.83
CA GLU A 117 -12.40 2.99 -16.37
C GLU A 117 -13.90 3.15 -16.11
N ALA A 118 -14.28 3.66 -14.94
CA ALA A 118 -15.70 3.86 -14.61
C ALA A 118 -16.35 5.03 -15.35
N ASP A 119 -15.55 5.96 -15.90
CA ASP A 119 -16.01 7.10 -16.68
C ASP A 119 -14.85 7.62 -17.56
N THR A 120 -14.77 7.12 -18.79
CA THR A 120 -13.66 7.41 -19.72
C THR A 120 -13.64 8.87 -20.24
N THR A 121 -14.57 9.72 -19.82
CA THR A 121 -14.57 11.16 -20.14
C THR A 121 -13.61 11.96 -19.25
N LYS A 122 -13.04 11.33 -18.24
CA LYS A 122 -12.10 11.92 -17.29
C LYS A 122 -10.90 11.01 -17.03
N THR A 123 -9.86 11.58 -16.46
CA THR A 123 -8.64 10.84 -16.08
C THR A 123 -8.77 10.27 -14.66
N VAL A 124 -7.87 9.34 -14.29
CA VAL A 124 -7.71 8.87 -12.89
C VAL A 124 -7.49 10.06 -11.95
N LYS A 125 -6.69 11.04 -12.37
CA LYS A 125 -6.46 12.28 -11.61
C LYS A 125 -7.76 13.07 -11.39
N ASP A 126 -8.59 13.21 -12.41
CA ASP A 126 -9.88 13.89 -12.28
C ASP A 126 -10.81 13.15 -11.31
N ALA A 127 -10.84 11.81 -11.37
CA ALA A 127 -11.61 10.98 -10.45
C ALA A 127 -11.15 11.15 -9.00
N LEU A 128 -9.83 11.23 -8.76
CA LEU A 128 -9.27 11.51 -7.44
C LEU A 128 -9.70 12.91 -6.94
N VAL A 129 -9.61 13.93 -7.77
CA VAL A 129 -10.04 15.31 -7.45
C VAL A 129 -11.52 15.35 -7.07
N GLU A 130 -12.38 14.63 -7.79
CA GLU A 130 -13.80 14.52 -7.46
C GLU A 130 -14.00 13.85 -6.09
N LYS A 131 -13.26 12.79 -5.79
CA LYS A 131 -13.32 12.15 -4.47
C LYS A 131 -12.86 13.06 -3.33
N ILE A 132 -11.80 13.83 -3.53
CA ILE A 132 -11.36 14.86 -2.57
C ILE A 132 -12.46 15.90 -2.32
N ALA A 133 -13.17 16.30 -3.37
CA ALA A 133 -14.26 17.28 -3.25
C ALA A 133 -15.47 16.73 -2.48
N VAL A 134 -15.80 15.44 -2.69
CA VAL A 134 -16.95 14.76 -2.06
C VAL A 134 -16.64 14.40 -0.61
N ILE A 135 -15.54 13.71 -0.36
CA ILE A 135 -15.14 13.20 0.97
C ILE A 135 -14.69 14.36 1.87
N GLY A 136 -14.04 15.37 1.30
CA GLY A 136 -13.67 16.56 2.06
C GLY A 136 -12.30 16.48 2.74
N GLU A 137 -11.52 15.43 2.52
CA GLU A 137 -10.13 15.27 2.99
C GLU A 137 -9.13 15.31 1.84
N ASN A 138 -7.85 15.50 2.16
CA ASN A 138 -6.76 15.23 1.25
C ASN A 138 -6.67 13.74 1.01
N LEU A 139 -6.78 13.31 -0.25
CA LEU A 139 -6.60 11.92 -0.67
C LEU A 139 -5.43 11.83 -1.64
N ASN A 140 -4.70 10.74 -1.58
CA ASN A 140 -3.54 10.53 -2.45
C ASN A 140 -3.44 9.07 -2.88
N ILE A 141 -3.45 8.81 -4.19
CA ILE A 141 -2.99 7.52 -4.72
C ILE A 141 -1.46 7.58 -4.65
N ARG A 142 -0.90 6.97 -3.59
CA ARG A 142 0.51 7.19 -3.23
C ARG A 142 1.47 6.34 -4.04
N ARG A 143 1.15 5.07 -4.16
CA ARG A 143 1.98 4.08 -4.85
C ARG A 143 1.17 2.86 -5.25
N PHE A 144 1.63 2.19 -6.26
CA PHE A 144 1.14 0.88 -6.64
C PHE A 144 2.30 0.01 -7.14
N GLU A 145 2.09 -1.28 -7.17
CA GLU A 145 2.95 -2.23 -7.85
C GLU A 145 2.11 -3.32 -8.50
N LYS A 146 2.48 -3.69 -9.74
CA LYS A 146 1.90 -4.79 -10.48
C LYS A 146 2.93 -5.92 -10.55
N VAL A 147 2.49 -7.15 -10.29
CA VAL A 147 3.33 -8.35 -10.38
C VAL A 147 2.64 -9.40 -11.21
N ALA A 148 3.43 -10.25 -11.86
CA ALA A 148 2.95 -11.39 -12.61
C ALA A 148 3.72 -12.66 -12.24
N ALA A 149 3.05 -13.80 -12.29
CA ALA A 149 3.63 -15.13 -12.14
C ALA A 149 3.51 -15.89 -13.47
N ASP A 150 4.58 -15.94 -14.26
CA ASP A 150 4.57 -16.61 -15.54
C ASP A 150 4.36 -18.13 -15.37
N ASN A 151 5.07 -18.75 -14.43
CA ASN A 151 5.10 -20.19 -14.18
C ASN A 151 4.65 -20.53 -12.76
N GLY A 152 3.58 -19.93 -12.27
CA GLY A 152 3.20 -20.16 -10.89
C GLY A 152 1.93 -19.44 -10.47
N VAL A 153 1.95 -18.81 -9.31
CA VAL A 153 0.79 -18.17 -8.68
C VAL A 153 1.18 -16.93 -7.91
N VAL A 154 0.28 -15.95 -7.89
CA VAL A 154 0.35 -14.79 -6.98
C VAL A 154 -0.70 -14.94 -5.89
N VAL A 155 -0.29 -14.83 -4.63
CA VAL A 155 -1.19 -14.93 -3.48
C VAL A 155 -1.20 -13.63 -2.70
N PRO A 156 -2.39 -13.02 -2.50
CA PRO A 156 -2.55 -11.79 -1.75
C PRO A 156 -2.80 -12.05 -0.26
N TYR A 157 -2.44 -11.09 0.57
CA TYR A 157 -2.84 -11.02 1.97
C TYR A 157 -3.07 -9.57 2.39
N ILE A 158 -4.20 -9.32 3.04
CA ILE A 158 -4.52 -8.02 3.65
C ILE A 158 -4.64 -8.22 5.16
N HIS A 159 -3.91 -7.42 5.91
CA HIS A 159 -3.94 -7.39 7.36
C HIS A 159 -4.55 -6.11 7.91
N GLY A 160 -5.28 -6.24 9.02
CA GLY A 160 -5.80 -5.09 9.77
C GLY A 160 -6.74 -4.18 8.96
N GLY A 161 -7.58 -4.76 8.08
CA GLY A 161 -8.55 -4.00 7.30
C GLY A 161 -7.92 -3.07 6.25
N GLY A 162 -6.75 -3.42 5.71
CA GLY A 162 -6.03 -2.61 4.74
C GLY A 162 -4.84 -1.84 5.32
N ARG A 163 -4.49 -2.08 6.59
CA ARG A 163 -3.31 -1.45 7.18
C ARG A 163 -2.01 -1.94 6.54
N ILE A 164 -1.93 -3.24 6.26
CA ILE A 164 -0.80 -3.85 5.54
C ILE A 164 -1.36 -4.71 4.43
N GLY A 165 -0.79 -4.58 3.23
CA GLY A 165 -1.03 -5.47 2.11
C GLY A 165 0.24 -6.16 1.69
N VAL A 166 0.11 -7.42 1.26
CA VAL A 166 1.23 -8.24 0.77
C VAL A 166 0.78 -9.00 -0.47
N LEU A 167 1.67 -9.07 -1.45
CA LEU A 167 1.62 -10.02 -2.55
C LEU A 167 2.82 -10.96 -2.43
N VAL A 168 2.60 -12.26 -2.56
CA VAL A 168 3.67 -13.27 -2.69
C VAL A 168 3.56 -13.91 -4.05
N VAL A 169 4.66 -13.89 -4.80
CA VAL A 169 4.81 -14.56 -6.10
C VAL A 169 5.63 -15.83 -5.90
N ALA A 170 5.13 -16.93 -6.42
CA ALA A 170 5.86 -18.19 -6.39
C ALA A 170 5.78 -18.91 -7.74
N ASP A 171 6.92 -19.44 -8.19
CA ASP A 171 6.96 -20.42 -9.26
C ASP A 171 6.52 -21.77 -8.70
N THR A 172 5.63 -22.45 -9.41
CA THR A 172 5.18 -23.80 -9.06
C THR A 172 4.59 -24.53 -10.26
N ASP A 173 4.83 -25.83 -10.33
CA ASP A 173 4.27 -26.76 -11.32
C ASP A 173 2.87 -27.29 -10.90
N VAL A 174 2.47 -27.06 -9.65
CA VAL A 174 1.16 -27.45 -9.12
C VAL A 174 0.51 -26.26 -8.44
N VAL A 175 -0.71 -25.92 -8.83
CA VAL A 175 -1.53 -24.88 -8.17
C VAL A 175 -2.76 -25.54 -7.57
N ASN A 176 -2.79 -25.66 -6.25
CA ASN A 176 -3.91 -26.19 -5.48
C ASN A 176 -4.15 -25.34 -4.22
N ASP A 177 -5.19 -25.65 -3.48
CA ASP A 177 -5.60 -24.89 -2.29
C ASP A 177 -4.57 -24.98 -1.16
N GLU A 178 -3.89 -26.13 -1.00
CA GLU A 178 -2.85 -26.33 0.01
C GLU A 178 -1.61 -25.45 -0.24
N ILE A 179 -1.16 -25.36 -1.49
CA ILE A 179 -0.05 -24.50 -1.89
C ILE A 179 -0.44 -23.03 -1.74
N LYS A 180 -1.65 -22.64 -2.18
CA LYS A 180 -2.13 -21.27 -1.98
C LYS A 180 -2.24 -20.91 -0.50
N ALA A 181 -2.73 -21.81 0.33
CA ALA A 181 -2.81 -21.60 1.78
C ALA A 181 -1.41 -21.44 2.41
N ALA A 182 -0.43 -22.25 1.98
CA ALA A 182 0.94 -22.11 2.44
C ALA A 182 1.56 -20.78 2.03
N LEU A 183 1.37 -20.34 0.78
CA LEU A 183 1.85 -19.04 0.30
C LEU A 183 1.14 -17.87 1.00
N LYS A 184 -0.13 -18.03 1.37
CA LYS A 184 -0.84 -17.06 2.22
C LYS A 184 -0.22 -16.96 3.62
N ASN A 185 0.19 -18.08 4.22
CA ASN A 185 0.92 -18.08 5.49
C ASN A 185 2.29 -17.39 5.34
N VAL A 186 2.97 -17.56 4.19
CA VAL A 186 4.20 -16.82 3.88
C VAL A 186 3.90 -15.31 3.75
N ALA A 187 2.78 -14.92 3.13
CA ALA A 187 2.38 -13.51 3.07
C ALA A 187 2.07 -12.93 4.46
N MET A 188 1.48 -13.72 5.36
CA MET A 188 1.29 -13.33 6.78
C MET A 188 2.63 -13.13 7.50
N GLN A 189 3.62 -14.00 7.25
CA GLN A 189 4.99 -13.84 7.74
C GLN A 189 5.61 -12.51 7.25
N VAL A 190 5.51 -12.22 5.95
CA VAL A 190 5.99 -10.96 5.35
C VAL A 190 5.33 -9.76 6.01
N ALA A 191 4.02 -9.80 6.23
CA ALA A 191 3.30 -8.73 6.90
C ALA A 191 3.81 -8.48 8.32
N ALA A 192 4.06 -9.56 9.08
CA ALA A 192 4.46 -9.50 10.48
C ALA A 192 5.93 -9.13 10.68
N MET A 193 6.82 -9.69 9.86
CA MET A 193 8.27 -9.64 10.07
C MET A 193 9.01 -8.66 9.16
N SER A 194 8.33 -8.08 8.17
CA SER A 194 8.87 -7.06 7.24
C SER A 194 10.26 -7.41 6.68
N PRO A 195 10.47 -8.59 6.06
CA PRO A 195 11.74 -8.94 5.45
C PRO A 195 12.08 -7.94 4.33
N LYS A 196 13.39 -7.81 4.04
CA LYS A 196 13.88 -6.95 2.94
C LYS A 196 14.09 -7.75 1.64
N TYR A 197 14.44 -9.02 1.75
CA TYR A 197 14.82 -9.90 0.64
C TYR A 197 14.06 -11.23 0.74
N VAL A 198 13.84 -11.89 -0.39
CA VAL A 198 13.32 -13.26 -0.38
C VAL A 198 14.37 -14.21 0.19
N SER A 199 15.60 -14.15 -0.32
CA SER A 199 16.70 -15.02 0.09
C SER A 199 18.01 -14.24 0.19
N ARG A 200 19.06 -14.89 0.71
CA ARG A 200 20.41 -14.32 0.79
C ARG A 200 21.03 -14.04 -0.56
N GLU A 201 20.57 -14.72 -1.60
CA GLU A 201 21.08 -14.55 -2.98
C GLU A 201 20.75 -13.16 -3.54
N GLU A 202 19.72 -12.51 -3.02
CA GLU A 202 19.34 -11.16 -3.42
C GLU A 202 20.14 -10.06 -2.70
N VAL A 203 20.86 -10.43 -1.63
CA VAL A 203 21.64 -9.46 -0.86
C VAL A 203 22.92 -9.11 -1.62
N SER A 204 23.08 -7.83 -1.99
CA SER A 204 24.24 -7.39 -2.75
C SER A 204 25.54 -7.52 -1.95
N GLN A 205 26.66 -7.74 -2.65
CA GLN A 205 27.97 -7.79 -2.02
C GLN A 205 28.32 -6.44 -1.36
N ASP A 206 27.94 -5.32 -1.96
CA ASP A 206 28.16 -3.99 -1.41
C ASP A 206 27.44 -3.81 -0.07
N TYR A 207 26.20 -4.30 0.06
CA TYR A 207 25.48 -4.30 1.34
C TYR A 207 26.24 -5.12 2.39
N LEU A 208 26.65 -6.36 2.05
CA LEU A 208 27.38 -7.24 2.96
C LEU A 208 28.70 -6.63 3.42
N ASP A 209 29.42 -5.96 2.55
CA ASP A 209 30.73 -5.36 2.87
C ASP A 209 30.54 -4.10 3.73
N HIS A 210 29.52 -3.29 3.44
CA HIS A 210 29.16 -2.13 4.26
C HIS A 210 28.75 -2.55 5.69
N GLU A 211 27.89 -3.55 5.84
CA GLU A 211 27.48 -4.05 7.15
C GLU A 211 28.66 -4.67 7.92
N LYS A 212 29.57 -5.36 7.25
CA LYS A 212 30.80 -5.85 7.90
C LYS A 212 31.66 -4.73 8.45
N GLU A 213 31.81 -3.61 7.71
CA GLU A 213 32.56 -2.42 8.18
C GLU A 213 31.92 -1.82 9.43
N ILE A 214 30.60 -1.66 9.44
CA ILE A 214 29.85 -1.16 10.61
C ILE A 214 30.04 -2.10 11.81
N LEU A 215 29.80 -3.39 11.59
CA LEU A 215 29.94 -4.40 12.64
C LEU A 215 31.38 -4.51 13.18
N LEU A 216 32.40 -4.31 12.32
CA LEU A 216 33.81 -4.26 12.72
C LEU A 216 34.10 -3.06 13.64
N ALA A 217 33.62 -1.88 13.26
CA ALA A 217 33.78 -0.68 14.06
C ALA A 217 33.12 -0.82 15.44
N GLN A 218 31.90 -1.35 15.48
CA GLN A 218 31.17 -1.64 16.73
C GLN A 218 31.90 -2.68 17.59
N ALA A 219 32.31 -3.82 17.00
CA ALA A 219 32.97 -4.90 17.73
C ALA A 219 34.31 -4.47 18.34
N LYS A 220 35.12 -3.68 17.62
CA LYS A 220 36.38 -3.11 18.14
C LYS A 220 36.14 -2.12 19.28
N LYS A 221 35.11 -1.30 19.19
CA LYS A 221 34.73 -0.34 20.24
C LYS A 221 34.25 -1.05 21.52
N GLU A 222 33.43 -2.09 21.37
CA GLU A 222 32.87 -2.86 22.48
C GLU A 222 33.89 -3.81 23.14
N ASN A 223 34.88 -4.25 22.39
CA ASN A 223 35.83 -5.27 22.80
C ASN A 223 37.29 -4.95 22.41
N PRO A 224 37.85 -3.83 22.91
CA PRO A 224 39.17 -3.34 22.48
C PRO A 224 40.34 -4.32 22.77
N GLU A 225 40.16 -5.21 23.75
CA GLU A 225 41.18 -6.18 24.18
C GLU A 225 41.12 -7.53 23.46
N LYS A 226 40.09 -7.73 22.59
CA LYS A 226 39.95 -9.04 21.92
C LYS A 226 40.86 -9.15 20.70
N PRO A 227 41.49 -10.34 20.48
CA PRO A 227 42.23 -10.63 19.27
C PRO A 227 41.39 -10.50 17.99
N GLU A 228 42.03 -10.10 16.89
CA GLU A 228 41.36 -9.85 15.63
C GLU A 228 40.56 -11.05 15.08
N ASN A 229 41.11 -12.27 15.22
CA ASN A 229 40.43 -13.53 14.84
C ASN A 229 39.14 -13.79 15.63
N ILE A 230 39.02 -13.28 16.85
CA ILE A 230 37.80 -13.37 17.64
C ILE A 230 36.81 -12.32 17.19
N ILE A 231 37.27 -11.12 16.90
CA ILE A 231 36.47 -10.03 16.33
C ILE A 231 35.84 -10.47 15.00
N GLU A 232 36.62 -11.05 14.08
CA GLU A 232 36.10 -11.59 12.81
C GLU A 232 34.98 -12.62 13.00
N LYS A 233 35.17 -13.57 13.92
CA LYS A 233 34.12 -14.56 14.24
C LYS A 233 32.85 -13.92 14.81
N MET A 234 33.01 -12.86 15.59
CA MET A 234 31.86 -12.10 16.12
C MET A 234 31.11 -11.38 14.99
N ILE A 235 31.80 -10.75 14.05
CA ILE A 235 31.20 -10.09 12.90
C ILE A 235 30.42 -11.09 12.05
N ILE A 236 31.03 -12.23 11.70
CA ILE A 236 30.37 -13.28 10.91
C ILE A 236 29.08 -13.77 11.62
N ARG A 237 29.10 -13.94 12.93
CA ARG A 237 27.91 -14.35 13.70
C ARG A 237 26.82 -13.26 13.68
N ARG A 238 27.19 -12.00 13.87
CA ARG A 238 26.25 -10.87 13.86
C ARG A 238 25.63 -10.70 12.48
N LEU A 239 26.45 -10.71 11.44
CA LEU A 239 25.97 -10.63 10.05
C LEU A 239 25.03 -11.81 9.71
N ASN A 240 25.38 -13.04 10.11
CA ASN A 240 24.49 -14.19 9.90
C ASN A 240 23.18 -14.07 10.67
N LYS A 241 23.18 -13.45 11.85
CA LYS A 241 21.96 -13.18 12.61
C LYS A 241 21.08 -12.16 11.88
N GLU A 242 21.67 -11.08 11.41
CA GLU A 242 20.97 -10.04 10.64
C GLU A 242 20.35 -10.62 9.36
N LEU A 243 21.13 -11.38 8.57
CA LEU A 243 20.64 -12.03 7.35
C LEU A 243 19.44 -12.97 7.63
N LYS A 244 19.41 -13.64 8.78
CA LYS A 244 18.25 -14.43 9.18
C LYS A 244 17.01 -13.59 9.50
N GLU A 245 17.19 -12.35 9.88
CA GLU A 245 16.08 -11.44 10.19
C GLU A 245 15.54 -10.76 8.92
N ILE A 246 16.43 -10.40 7.98
CA ILE A 246 16.05 -9.64 6.78
C ILE A 246 15.71 -10.50 5.55
N CYS A 247 16.13 -11.78 5.51
CA CYS A 247 15.83 -12.70 4.41
C CYS A 247 14.65 -13.60 4.78
N LEU A 248 13.55 -13.48 4.05
CA LEU A 248 12.28 -14.16 4.32
C LEU A 248 12.44 -15.67 4.53
N LEU A 249 13.14 -16.37 3.63
CA LEU A 249 13.28 -17.82 3.68
C LEU A 249 14.13 -18.32 4.86
N ASP A 250 14.99 -17.46 5.42
CA ASP A 250 15.80 -17.75 6.61
C ASP A 250 15.12 -17.38 7.93
N GLN A 251 14.06 -16.57 7.90
CA GLN A 251 13.32 -16.21 9.12
C GLN A 251 12.73 -17.45 9.78
N VAL A 252 12.70 -17.43 11.11
CA VAL A 252 11.91 -18.41 11.89
C VAL A 252 10.44 -18.22 11.54
N TYR A 253 9.77 -19.32 11.20
CA TYR A 253 8.36 -19.28 10.83
C TYR A 253 7.48 -18.96 12.05
N VAL A 254 6.68 -17.90 11.99
CA VAL A 254 5.93 -17.38 13.15
C VAL A 254 4.88 -18.37 13.70
N GLN A 255 4.39 -19.31 12.89
CA GLN A 255 3.40 -20.31 13.32
C GLN A 255 4.05 -21.61 13.82
N ASP A 256 5.33 -21.84 13.52
CA ASP A 256 6.09 -23.01 13.96
C ASP A 256 7.57 -22.65 14.09
N SER A 257 8.02 -22.41 15.32
CA SER A 257 9.39 -21.97 15.62
C SER A 257 10.49 -23.01 15.36
N ASP A 258 10.13 -24.25 15.09
CA ASP A 258 11.09 -25.30 14.75
C ASP A 258 11.48 -25.29 13.26
N LEU A 259 10.74 -24.50 12.47
CA LEU A 259 10.96 -24.35 11.03
C LEU A 259 11.44 -22.95 10.68
N THR A 260 12.22 -22.84 9.60
CA THR A 260 12.34 -21.59 8.86
C THR A 260 11.22 -21.52 7.80
N VAL A 261 10.94 -20.31 7.28
CA VAL A 261 9.96 -20.15 6.20
C VAL A 261 10.32 -21.01 4.99
N GLY A 262 11.61 -21.06 4.61
CA GLY A 262 12.07 -21.92 3.51
C GLY A 262 11.76 -23.41 3.77
N LYS A 263 12.07 -23.92 4.97
CA LYS A 263 11.74 -25.32 5.32
C LYS A 263 10.24 -25.59 5.36
N TYR A 264 9.44 -24.62 5.77
CA TYR A 264 7.99 -24.73 5.71
C TYR A 264 7.48 -24.86 4.28
N VAL A 265 7.96 -24.01 3.36
CA VAL A 265 7.62 -24.07 1.93
C VAL A 265 8.06 -25.40 1.31
N ASP A 266 9.30 -25.86 1.58
CA ASP A 266 9.82 -27.13 1.11
C ASP A 266 8.99 -28.33 1.60
N LYS A 267 8.55 -28.30 2.87
CA LYS A 267 7.70 -29.33 3.45
C LYS A 267 6.36 -29.43 2.69
N VAL A 268 5.68 -28.29 2.50
CA VAL A 268 4.38 -28.27 1.79
C VAL A 268 4.57 -28.69 0.33
N ALA A 269 5.61 -28.23 -0.33
CA ALA A 269 5.95 -28.65 -1.69
C ALA A 269 6.09 -30.16 -1.81
N LYS A 270 6.85 -30.77 -0.89
CA LYS A 270 7.05 -32.23 -0.85
C LYS A 270 5.74 -32.99 -0.57
N GLU A 271 4.92 -32.53 0.34
CA GLU A 271 3.63 -33.15 0.67
C GLU A 271 2.66 -33.12 -0.50
N ASN A 272 2.78 -32.13 -1.38
CA ASN A 272 1.95 -31.98 -2.58
C ASN A 272 2.63 -32.53 -3.88
N GLY A 273 3.82 -33.11 -3.80
CA GLY A 273 4.56 -33.59 -4.95
C GLY A 273 4.91 -32.48 -5.96
N ALA A 274 5.10 -31.27 -5.49
CA ALA A 274 5.29 -30.06 -6.28
C ALA A 274 6.68 -29.48 -6.08
N ASN A 275 7.08 -28.62 -7.03
CA ASN A 275 8.17 -27.68 -6.85
C ASN A 275 7.57 -26.30 -6.55
N VAL A 276 7.93 -25.71 -5.40
CA VAL A 276 7.45 -24.37 -5.03
C VAL A 276 8.65 -23.50 -4.67
N LYS A 277 8.79 -22.39 -5.39
CA LYS A 277 9.85 -21.41 -5.14
C LYS A 277 9.23 -20.01 -5.01
N VAL A 278 9.32 -19.42 -3.82
CA VAL A 278 8.98 -18.01 -3.63
C VAL A 278 10.01 -17.17 -4.38
N THR A 279 9.56 -16.36 -5.33
CA THR A 279 10.44 -15.57 -6.23
C THR A 279 10.38 -14.08 -5.94
N LYS A 280 9.27 -13.60 -5.38
CA LYS A 280 9.09 -12.17 -5.05
C LYS A 280 8.02 -12.01 -3.97
N PHE A 281 8.14 -10.95 -3.21
CA PHE A 281 7.03 -10.39 -2.45
C PHE A 281 7.00 -8.87 -2.59
N VAL A 282 5.82 -8.30 -2.39
CA VAL A 282 5.61 -6.86 -2.26
C VAL A 282 4.87 -6.63 -0.96
N ARG A 283 5.32 -5.70 -0.15
CA ARG A 283 4.66 -5.31 1.11
C ARG A 283 4.47 -3.79 1.13
N PHE A 284 3.24 -3.36 1.32
CA PHE A 284 2.92 -1.97 1.61
C PHE A 284 2.30 -1.88 3.01
N GLU A 285 2.71 -0.87 3.76
CA GLU A 285 2.05 -0.47 5.00
C GLU A 285 1.54 0.96 4.82
N THR A 286 0.28 1.18 5.19
CA THR A 286 -0.37 2.49 5.07
C THR A 286 0.40 3.54 5.84
N GLY A 287 0.73 4.63 5.15
CA GLY A 287 1.42 5.77 5.75
C GLY A 287 2.89 5.53 6.09
N GLU A 288 3.48 4.41 5.66
CA GLU A 288 4.90 4.11 5.90
C GLU A 288 5.81 5.24 5.42
N GLY A 289 6.67 5.78 6.31
CA GLY A 289 7.58 6.88 6.00
C GLY A 289 6.95 8.27 5.91
N ILE A 290 5.63 8.41 6.14
CA ILE A 290 4.97 9.71 6.26
C ILE A 290 5.04 10.14 7.74
N GLU A 291 5.52 11.35 7.99
CA GLU A 291 5.47 11.92 9.35
C GLU A 291 4.02 12.06 9.80
N LYS A 292 3.66 11.39 10.89
CA LYS A 292 2.34 11.55 11.51
C LYS A 292 2.33 12.83 12.32
N LYS A 293 1.24 13.60 12.21
CA LYS A 293 0.99 14.70 13.12
C LYS A 293 0.89 14.11 14.54
N VAL A 294 1.79 14.50 15.40
CA VAL A 294 1.66 14.16 16.83
C VAL A 294 0.60 15.10 17.39
N ASP A 295 -0.62 14.59 17.51
CA ASP A 295 -1.67 15.32 18.21
C ASP A 295 -1.33 15.28 19.71
N ASP A 296 -0.71 16.36 20.17
CA ASP A 296 -0.57 16.59 21.62
C ASP A 296 -1.93 17.06 22.18
N PHE A 297 -2.80 16.07 22.40
CA PHE A 297 -4.13 16.30 22.93
C PHE A 297 -4.10 17.09 24.24
N ALA A 298 -3.05 16.92 25.05
CA ALA A 298 -2.89 17.69 26.28
C ALA A 298 -2.61 19.18 25.99
N ALA A 299 -1.79 19.48 24.99
CA ALA A 299 -1.51 20.85 24.57
C ALA A 299 -2.74 21.48 23.87
N GLU A 300 -3.50 20.73 23.07
CA GLU A 300 -4.74 21.23 22.46
C GLU A 300 -5.81 21.56 23.51
N VAL A 301 -6.01 20.69 24.49
CA VAL A 301 -6.94 20.94 25.61
C VAL A 301 -6.49 22.12 26.45
N ALA A 302 -5.19 22.26 26.75
CA ALA A 302 -4.65 23.39 27.47
C ALA A 302 -4.84 24.71 26.70
N ALA A 303 -4.61 24.71 25.40
CA ALA A 303 -4.83 25.88 24.54
C ALA A 303 -6.32 26.26 24.44
N GLN A 304 -7.25 25.31 24.43
CA GLN A 304 -8.69 25.55 24.44
C GLN A 304 -9.19 25.96 25.82
N ALA A 305 -8.59 25.50 26.92
CA ALA A 305 -8.93 25.86 28.29
C ALA A 305 -8.35 27.22 28.74
N GLY A 306 -7.54 27.87 27.87
CA GLY A 306 -6.95 29.17 28.18
C GLY A 306 -5.90 29.13 29.30
N MET A 307 -5.26 27.95 29.53
CA MET A 307 -4.14 27.76 30.47
C MET A 307 -2.79 27.92 29.81
#